data_8974f57cd7331046eb40050b74286de0
#
_entry.id   8974f57cd7331046eb40050b74286de0
#
_cell.length_a   1.000
_cell.length_b   1.000
_cell.length_c   1.000
_cell.angle_alpha   90.00
_cell.angle_beta   90.00
_cell.angle_gamma   90.00
#
_symmetry.space_group_name_H-M   'P 1'
#
loop_
_entity.id
_entity.type
_entity.pdbx_description
1 polymer ?
#
loop_
_entity_poly.entity_id
_entity_poly.type
_entity_poly.pdbx_seq_one_letter_code
_entity_poly.pdbx_strand_id
1 'polypeptide(L)'
;MKKLIALSVISLVLSGCVNPGKASVQPDQLKSHRFVLENVDGKSVKGMTTQPEIAFNALPDISLIDNISVSGQMCNRFNGQGKLSEGELKVKTLAMTRKLCTDPQLNELDQAIGDMLRKGAQVDLTEDQLTLATADKTLMFKRAE
;
A
#
# COMPACT_ATOMS: atom_id res chain seq x y z
N MET A 1 -64.13 -11.22 13.66
CA MET A 1 -62.94 -11.94 13.27
C MET A 1 -61.83 -10.98 13.03
N LYS A 2 -60.92 -10.95 13.93
CA LYS A 2 -59.78 -10.03 13.80
C LYS A 2 -58.60 -10.78 13.37
N LYS A 3 -58.03 -10.37 12.28
CA LYS A 3 -56.76 -10.91 11.81
C LYS A 3 -55.69 -10.07 12.40
N LEU A 4 -54.90 -10.67 13.23
CA LEU A 4 -53.68 -10.07 13.70
C LEU A 4 -52.60 -10.27 12.66
N ILE A 5 -52.29 -9.22 12.01
CA ILE A 5 -51.13 -9.22 11.12
C ILE A 5 -49.93 -8.90 11.97
N ALA A 6 -49.19 -9.91 12.28
CA ALA A 6 -47.88 -9.69 12.89
C ALA A 6 -46.97 -9.13 11.82
N LEU A 7 -46.73 -7.85 11.87
CA LEU A 7 -45.67 -7.25 11.09
C LEU A 7 -44.37 -7.64 11.77
N SER A 8 -43.73 -8.65 11.23
CA SER A 8 -42.35 -8.90 11.57
C SER A 8 -41.50 -7.86 10.87
N VAL A 9 -41.11 -6.88 11.64
CA VAL A 9 -40.11 -5.93 11.18
C VAL A 9 -38.78 -6.67 11.11
N ILE A 10 -38.44 -7.09 9.93
CA ILE A 10 -37.09 -7.57 9.68
C ILE A 10 -36.20 -6.34 9.64
N SER A 11 -35.61 -6.03 10.77
CA SER A 11 -34.53 -5.05 10.77
C SER A 11 -33.34 -5.65 10.07
N LEU A 12 -33.21 -5.31 8.84
CA LEU A 12 -31.97 -5.54 8.11
C LEU A 12 -30.91 -4.65 8.75
N VAL A 13 -30.16 -5.24 9.64
CA VAL A 13 -28.95 -4.60 10.10
C VAL A 13 -27.95 -4.73 8.98
N LEU A 14 -27.88 -3.71 8.16
CA LEU A 14 -26.76 -3.55 7.26
C LEU A 14 -25.56 -3.20 8.12
N SER A 15 -24.83 -4.24 8.53
CA SER A 15 -23.50 -4.00 9.02
C SER A 15 -22.74 -3.36 7.89
N GLY A 16 -22.38 -2.09 8.07
CA GLY A 16 -21.61 -1.36 7.07
C GLY A 16 -20.32 -2.09 6.72
N CYS A 17 -19.61 -1.55 5.76
CA CYS A 17 -18.40 -2.09 5.17
C CYS A 17 -17.21 -2.27 6.12
N VAL A 18 -17.45 -2.26 7.42
CA VAL A 18 -16.41 -2.55 8.40
C VAL A 18 -16.29 -4.05 8.53
N ASN A 19 -15.21 -4.57 8.00
CA ASN A 19 -14.87 -5.97 8.19
C ASN A 19 -14.24 -6.11 9.57
N PRO A 20 -14.95 -6.59 10.59
CA PRO A 20 -14.45 -6.59 11.96
C PRO A 20 -13.28 -7.54 12.19
N GLY A 21 -12.97 -8.40 11.22
CA GLY A 21 -11.84 -9.31 11.31
C GLY A 21 -10.57 -8.80 10.65
N LYS A 22 -10.60 -7.61 10.01
CA LYS A 22 -9.45 -7.11 9.26
C LYS A 22 -8.86 -5.90 9.95
N ALA A 23 -7.82 -6.14 10.73
CA ALA A 23 -7.05 -5.06 11.34
C ALA A 23 -6.21 -4.33 10.28
N SER A 24 -5.99 -3.04 10.49
CA SER A 24 -5.08 -2.26 9.65
C SER A 24 -3.66 -2.83 9.72
N VAL A 25 -2.92 -2.72 8.62
CA VAL A 25 -1.54 -3.17 8.56
C VAL A 25 -0.70 -2.36 9.55
N GLN A 26 0.08 -3.06 10.35
CA GLN A 26 0.97 -2.46 11.34
C GLN A 26 2.41 -2.43 10.83
N PRO A 27 3.24 -1.47 11.29
CA PRO A 27 4.63 -1.40 10.86
C PRO A 27 5.40 -2.71 11.03
N ASP A 28 5.14 -3.46 12.10
CA ASP A 28 5.83 -4.71 12.37
C ASP A 28 5.60 -5.78 11.30
N GLN A 29 4.49 -5.70 10.60
CA GLN A 29 4.17 -6.65 9.53
C GLN A 29 4.98 -6.38 8.26
N LEU A 30 5.49 -5.16 8.10
CA LEU A 30 6.24 -4.74 6.92
C LEU A 30 7.74 -4.69 7.16
N LYS A 31 8.18 -4.44 8.40
CA LYS A 31 9.59 -4.28 8.74
C LYS A 31 10.41 -5.51 8.34
N SER A 32 11.59 -5.23 7.79
CA SER A 32 12.54 -6.27 7.35
C SER A 32 12.04 -7.09 6.16
N HIS A 33 11.06 -6.59 5.43
CA HIS A 33 10.54 -7.25 4.25
C HIS A 33 10.71 -6.40 3.00
N ARG A 34 10.95 -7.07 1.90
CA ARG A 34 11.07 -6.49 0.57
C ARG A 34 9.97 -7.06 -0.31
N PHE A 35 9.40 -6.21 -1.13
CA PHE A 35 8.29 -6.59 -2.02
C PHE A 35 8.62 -6.17 -3.44
N VAL A 36 8.33 -7.04 -4.38
CA VAL A 36 8.60 -6.85 -5.80
C VAL A 36 7.28 -6.57 -6.53
N LEU A 37 7.27 -5.54 -7.37
CA LEU A 37 6.06 -5.15 -8.09
C LEU A 37 5.65 -6.23 -9.08
N GLU A 38 4.39 -6.63 -9.04
CA GLU A 38 3.83 -7.63 -9.93
C GLU A 38 2.84 -7.05 -10.93
N ASN A 39 1.98 -6.13 -10.49
CA ASN A 39 1.08 -5.49 -11.43
C ASN A 39 0.73 -4.06 -11.03
N VAL A 40 0.27 -3.32 -12.02
CA VAL A 40 -0.18 -1.93 -11.91
C VAL A 40 -1.60 -1.87 -12.47
N ASP A 41 -2.54 -1.44 -11.65
CA ASP A 41 -3.96 -1.36 -12.01
C ASP A 41 -4.49 -2.66 -12.62
N GLY A 42 -4.04 -3.81 -12.07
CA GLY A 42 -4.43 -5.13 -12.52
C GLY A 42 -3.67 -5.68 -13.72
N LYS A 43 -2.76 -4.90 -14.29
CA LYS A 43 -1.95 -5.34 -15.44
C LYS A 43 -0.57 -5.79 -15.00
N SER A 44 -0.17 -6.98 -15.42
CA SER A 44 1.13 -7.54 -15.09
C SER A 44 2.27 -6.70 -15.65
N VAL A 45 3.30 -6.48 -14.84
CA VAL A 45 4.52 -5.80 -15.26
C VAL A 45 5.60 -6.84 -15.53
N LYS A 46 5.86 -7.13 -16.78
CA LYS A 46 6.87 -8.09 -17.20
C LYS A 46 7.78 -7.46 -18.24
N GLY A 47 9.01 -7.95 -18.29
CA GLY A 47 9.98 -7.51 -19.29
C GLY A 47 10.59 -6.15 -19.04
N MET A 48 10.49 -5.63 -17.83
CA MET A 48 11.19 -4.40 -17.47
C MET A 48 12.67 -4.65 -17.27
N THR A 49 13.49 -3.69 -17.68
CA THR A 49 14.95 -3.78 -17.54
C THR A 49 15.39 -3.77 -16.08
N THR A 50 14.62 -3.09 -15.24
CA THR A 50 14.80 -3.05 -13.79
C THR A 50 13.53 -3.51 -13.13
N GLN A 51 13.66 -4.38 -12.14
CA GLN A 51 12.49 -4.86 -11.40
C GLN A 51 12.12 -3.86 -10.31
N PRO A 52 10.94 -3.21 -10.39
CA PRO A 52 10.51 -2.30 -9.33
C PRO A 52 10.29 -3.03 -8.00
N GLU A 53 10.71 -2.38 -6.92
CA GLU A 53 10.56 -2.95 -5.60
C GLU A 53 10.40 -1.88 -4.53
N ILE A 54 9.86 -2.29 -3.38
CA ILE A 54 9.73 -1.46 -2.18
C ILE A 54 10.15 -2.31 -0.98
N ALA A 55 10.85 -1.68 -0.04
CA ALA A 55 11.33 -2.35 1.16
C ALA A 55 11.06 -1.48 2.40
N PHE A 56 10.89 -2.14 3.51
CA PHE A 56 10.59 -1.50 4.78
C PHE A 56 11.55 -1.97 5.85
N ASN A 57 12.00 -1.04 6.67
CA ASN A 57 12.89 -1.35 7.79
C ASN A 57 12.46 -0.60 9.04
N ALA A 58 12.88 -1.12 10.18
CA ALA A 58 12.67 -0.44 11.44
C ALA A 58 13.51 0.83 11.50
N LEU A 59 12.98 1.85 12.14
CA LEU A 59 13.74 3.04 12.49
C LEU A 59 14.48 2.79 13.81
N PRO A 60 15.64 3.41 14.01
CA PRO A 60 16.40 3.24 15.25
C PRO A 60 15.72 3.82 16.49
N ASP A 61 14.84 4.79 16.31
CA ASP A 61 14.13 5.42 17.41
C ASP A 61 12.82 4.69 17.70
N ILE A 62 12.78 3.93 18.78
CA ILE A 62 11.63 3.13 19.19
C ILE A 62 10.45 3.98 19.69
N SER A 63 10.66 5.26 19.98
CA SER A 63 9.56 6.14 20.37
C SER A 63 8.62 6.46 19.21
N LEU A 64 9.05 6.20 17.97
CA LEU A 64 8.29 6.48 16.76
C LEU A 64 7.61 5.19 16.27
N ILE A 65 6.69 4.67 17.07
CA ILE A 65 6.08 3.35 16.82
C ILE A 65 5.30 3.24 15.51
N ASP A 66 4.72 4.34 15.05
CA ASP A 66 3.98 4.35 13.78
C ASP A 66 4.88 4.64 12.58
N ASN A 67 6.15 4.91 12.80
CA ASN A 67 7.08 5.28 11.75
C ASN A 67 7.87 4.08 11.25
N ILE A 68 8.22 4.15 9.98
CA ILE A 68 8.89 3.06 9.29
C ILE A 68 9.81 3.65 8.22
N SER A 69 10.96 3.05 8.02
CA SER A 69 11.84 3.41 6.90
C SER A 69 11.30 2.77 5.63
N VAL A 70 11.12 3.59 4.61
CA VAL A 70 10.63 3.16 3.30
C VAL A 70 11.72 3.42 2.28
N SER A 71 12.04 2.42 1.48
CA SER A 71 13.00 2.54 0.40
C SER A 71 12.55 1.68 -0.77
N GLY A 72 13.08 1.94 -1.93
CA GLY A 72 12.76 1.15 -3.10
C GLY A 72 13.35 1.71 -4.37
N GLN A 73 12.89 1.16 -5.47
CA GLN A 73 13.33 1.54 -6.80
C GLN A 73 12.24 1.23 -7.82
N MET A 74 11.93 2.20 -8.66
CA MET A 74 11.23 2.01 -9.93
C MET A 74 12.24 2.23 -11.05
N CYS A 75 12.26 3.39 -11.69
CA CYS A 75 13.41 3.85 -12.46
C CYS A 75 14.48 4.35 -11.48
N ASN A 76 14.08 5.25 -10.61
CA ASN A 76 14.97 5.87 -9.64
C ASN A 76 14.81 5.23 -8.26
N ARG A 77 15.91 5.30 -7.48
CA ARG A 77 15.86 4.89 -6.07
C ARG A 77 15.17 5.96 -5.26
N PHE A 78 14.34 5.54 -4.33
CA PHE A 78 13.69 6.43 -3.41
C PHE A 78 13.84 5.93 -1.98
N ASN A 79 13.80 6.86 -1.04
CA ASN A 79 13.78 6.53 0.38
C ASN A 79 13.18 7.67 1.18
N GLY A 80 12.74 7.33 2.37
CA GLY A 80 12.21 8.31 3.31
C GLY A 80 11.71 7.64 4.56
N GLN A 81 11.38 8.47 5.54
CA GLN A 81 10.73 8.03 6.75
C GLN A 81 9.23 8.16 6.55
N GLY A 82 8.53 7.04 6.63
CA GLY A 82 7.09 7.01 6.47
C GLY A 82 6.37 6.89 7.80
N LYS A 83 5.12 7.29 7.80
CA LYS A 83 4.18 7.04 8.88
C LYS A 83 3.11 6.08 8.37
N LEU A 84 2.97 4.95 9.06
CA LEU A 84 1.92 3.98 8.79
C LEU A 84 0.92 4.03 9.93
N SER A 85 -0.24 4.59 9.66
CA SER A 85 -1.27 4.78 10.67
C SER A 85 -2.64 4.55 10.04
N GLU A 86 -3.46 3.75 10.70
CA GLU A 86 -4.82 3.44 10.24
C GLU A 86 -4.88 2.91 8.81
N GLY A 87 -3.89 2.13 8.43
CA GLY A 87 -3.82 1.54 7.09
C GLY A 87 -3.33 2.48 5.99
N GLU A 88 -2.91 3.68 6.35
CA GLU A 88 -2.35 4.64 5.39
C GLU A 88 -0.86 4.81 5.59
N LEU A 89 -0.11 4.71 4.51
CA LEU A 89 1.32 4.99 4.49
C LEU A 89 1.57 6.33 3.81
N LYS A 90 2.25 7.22 4.52
CA LYS A 90 2.57 8.55 4.02
C LYS A 90 4.03 8.88 4.28
N VAL A 91 4.73 9.31 3.24
CA VAL A 91 6.13 9.70 3.31
C VAL A 91 6.23 11.16 2.86
N LYS A 92 6.19 12.09 3.81
CA LYS A 92 6.15 13.52 3.48
C LYS A 92 7.42 14.00 2.79
N THR A 93 8.57 13.55 3.27
CA THR A 93 9.87 13.93 2.73
C THR A 93 10.50 12.73 2.05
N LEU A 94 10.10 12.50 0.84
CA LEU A 94 10.61 11.40 0.02
C LEU A 94 11.76 11.91 -0.83
N ALA A 95 12.93 11.29 -0.68
CA ALA A 95 14.07 11.54 -1.54
C ALA A 95 14.05 10.57 -2.71
N MET A 96 14.39 11.06 -3.88
CA MET A 96 14.43 10.23 -5.09
C MET A 96 15.56 10.71 -5.99
N THR A 97 16.33 9.78 -6.51
CA THR A 97 17.34 10.10 -7.53
C THR A 97 16.66 10.56 -8.82
N ARG A 98 17.40 11.18 -9.71
CA ARG A 98 16.83 11.75 -10.95
C ARG A 98 17.64 11.29 -12.15
N LYS A 99 17.21 10.20 -12.73
CA LYS A 99 17.71 9.75 -14.03
C LYS A 99 16.50 9.41 -14.90
N LEU A 100 16.71 9.43 -16.20
CA LEU A 100 15.68 9.04 -17.17
C LEU A 100 15.99 7.62 -17.63
N CYS A 101 15.05 6.72 -17.43
CA CYS A 101 15.16 5.34 -17.92
C CYS A 101 14.69 5.27 -19.38
N THR A 102 15.22 4.29 -20.10
CA THR A 102 14.80 4.06 -21.48
C THR A 102 13.39 3.46 -21.57
N ASP A 103 12.95 2.79 -20.50
CA ASP A 103 11.60 2.24 -20.41
C ASP A 103 10.66 3.32 -19.90
N PRO A 104 9.71 3.80 -20.73
CA PRO A 104 8.77 4.84 -20.31
C PRO A 104 7.92 4.42 -19.10
N GLN A 105 7.59 3.14 -18.97
CA GLN A 105 6.79 2.66 -17.85
C GLN A 105 7.50 2.85 -16.52
N LEU A 106 8.82 2.67 -16.49
CA LEU A 106 9.61 2.91 -15.27
C LEU A 106 9.57 4.38 -14.86
N ASN A 107 9.62 5.30 -15.82
CA ASN A 107 9.53 6.73 -15.53
C ASN A 107 8.14 7.10 -14.98
N GLU A 108 7.09 6.51 -15.53
CA GLU A 108 5.74 6.71 -15.02
C GLU A 108 5.58 6.16 -13.61
N LEU A 109 6.21 5.03 -13.31
CA LEU A 109 6.18 4.44 -11.98
C LEU A 109 6.90 5.30 -10.94
N ASP A 110 7.97 5.98 -11.32
CA ASP A 110 8.63 6.95 -10.43
C ASP A 110 7.65 8.02 -9.97
N GLN A 111 6.90 8.59 -10.91
CA GLN A 111 5.90 9.60 -10.58
C GLN A 111 4.78 9.02 -9.74
N ALA A 112 4.29 7.85 -10.11
CA ALA A 112 3.20 7.20 -9.38
C ALA A 112 3.58 6.92 -7.94
N ILE A 113 4.72 6.28 -7.69
CA ILE A 113 5.13 5.95 -6.33
C ILE A 113 5.42 7.20 -5.51
N GLY A 114 6.05 8.20 -6.12
CA GLY A 114 6.32 9.47 -5.45
C GLY A 114 5.05 10.17 -5.00
N ASP A 115 4.08 10.29 -5.88
CA ASP A 115 2.79 10.93 -5.58
C ASP A 115 2.01 10.14 -4.54
N MET A 116 1.94 8.82 -4.71
CA MET A 116 1.22 7.95 -3.78
C MET A 116 1.76 8.07 -2.36
N LEU A 117 3.07 7.99 -2.21
CA LEU A 117 3.68 8.03 -0.89
C LEU A 117 3.60 9.43 -0.25
N ARG A 118 3.77 10.47 -1.04
CA ARG A 118 3.70 11.84 -0.49
C ARG A 118 2.29 12.22 -0.08
N LYS A 119 1.30 11.82 -0.83
CA LYS A 119 -0.12 12.11 -0.54
C LYS A 119 -0.73 11.14 0.45
N GLY A 120 -0.20 9.95 0.54
CA GLY A 120 -0.72 8.87 1.37
C GLY A 120 -1.40 7.80 0.52
N ALA A 121 -1.02 6.55 0.76
CA ALA A 121 -1.57 5.39 0.07
C ALA A 121 -2.19 4.43 1.08
N GLN A 122 -3.32 3.85 0.71
CA GLN A 122 -3.89 2.77 1.50
C GLN A 122 -3.02 1.53 1.34
N VAL A 123 -2.74 0.87 2.44
CA VAL A 123 -1.90 -0.33 2.47
C VAL A 123 -2.74 -1.51 2.89
N ASP A 124 -2.64 -2.57 2.11
CA ASP A 124 -3.24 -3.85 2.45
C ASP A 124 -2.17 -4.93 2.31
N LEU A 125 -2.12 -5.84 3.28
CA LEU A 125 -1.20 -6.97 3.26
C LEU A 125 -2.00 -8.24 3.47
N THR A 126 -2.00 -9.12 2.48
CA THR A 126 -2.67 -10.41 2.54
C THR A 126 -1.62 -11.47 2.25
N GLU A 127 -1.25 -12.24 3.25
CA GLU A 127 -0.18 -13.24 3.17
C GLU A 127 1.14 -12.58 2.72
N ASP A 128 1.58 -12.83 1.51
CA ASP A 128 2.81 -12.27 0.95
C ASP A 128 2.55 -11.18 -0.10
N GLN A 129 1.28 -10.75 -0.24
CA GLN A 129 0.89 -9.75 -1.21
C GLN A 129 0.64 -8.40 -0.56
N LEU A 130 1.38 -7.40 -1.03
CA LEU A 130 1.24 -6.01 -0.57
C LEU A 130 0.54 -5.20 -1.65
N THR A 131 -0.49 -4.47 -1.26
CA THR A 131 -1.19 -3.56 -2.16
C THR A 131 -1.08 -2.13 -1.65
N LEU A 132 -0.64 -1.22 -2.51
CA LEU A 132 -0.68 0.22 -2.28
C LEU A 132 -1.71 0.82 -3.22
N ALA A 133 -2.66 1.55 -2.68
CA ALA A 133 -3.75 2.07 -3.49
C ALA A 133 -4.09 3.52 -3.16
N THR A 134 -4.39 4.27 -4.19
CA THR A 134 -5.03 5.59 -4.12
C THR A 134 -6.28 5.56 -4.98
N ALA A 135 -6.99 6.67 -5.07
CA ALA A 135 -8.17 6.76 -5.94
C ALA A 135 -7.84 6.49 -7.42
N ASP A 136 -6.62 6.80 -7.84
CA ASP A 136 -6.23 6.76 -9.26
C ASP A 136 -5.33 5.59 -9.63
N LYS A 137 -4.69 4.94 -8.67
CA LYS A 137 -3.64 3.96 -8.96
C LYS A 137 -3.61 2.86 -7.91
N THR A 138 -3.39 1.64 -8.39
CA THR A 138 -3.19 0.47 -7.51
C THR A 138 -1.92 -0.25 -7.92
N LEU A 139 -1.00 -0.41 -6.99
CA LEU A 139 0.23 -1.17 -7.17
C LEU A 139 0.16 -2.43 -6.31
N MET A 140 0.38 -3.58 -6.92
CA MET A 140 0.39 -4.84 -6.22
C MET A 140 1.79 -5.45 -6.27
N PHE A 141 2.30 -5.79 -5.10
CA PHE A 141 3.63 -6.33 -4.91
C PHE A 141 3.55 -7.72 -4.27
N LYS A 142 4.58 -8.50 -4.48
CA LYS A 142 4.74 -9.78 -3.81
C LYS A 142 6.02 -9.78 -3.00
N ARG A 143 5.94 -10.36 -1.79
CA ARG A 143 7.12 -10.45 -0.93
C ARG A 143 8.21 -11.27 -1.61
N ALA A 144 9.41 -10.71 -1.63
CA ALA A 144 10.61 -11.39 -2.10
C ALA A 144 11.37 -11.96 -0.90
N GLU A 145 11.90 -13.15 -1.06
CA GLU A 145 12.73 -13.81 -0.04
C GLU A 145 14.20 -13.46 -0.26
#